data_aa3ee7e299e22000272ad55e493ed7da
#
_entry.id   aa3ee7e299e22000272ad55e493ed7da
#
_cell.length_a   1.000
_cell.length_b   1.000
_cell.length_c   1.000
_cell.angle_alpha   90.00
_cell.angle_beta   90.00
_cell.angle_gamma   90.00
#
_symmetry.space_group_name_H-M   'P 1'
#
loop_
_entity.id
_entity.type
_entity.pdbx_description
1 polymer ?
#
loop_
_entity_poly.entity_id
_entity_poly.type
_entity_poly.pdbx_seq_one_letter_code
_entity_poly.pdbx_strand_id
1 'polypeptide(L)'
;MDEKVFETTTFNRTLLPVVLATDIPEQLTGDEFVISGTTSKGVDIQCIVGNTAAPDHPYNETVRTNGTGKFKFKVPTAAEGTYDFTLVFSKKNYDTKRLTYTAVRTLSEQEIAAKSTAKAIHPGYATLNKKLETYIGQTMVYKAYIVSVEQNDEDWIITAALKKNKKGYSDFLVFDAKKDPVLMADSQVKIYGICIGSYPVQSEEGDTSYPRFEYLYAE
;
A
#
# COMPACT_ATOMS: atom_id res chain seq x y z
N MET A 1 27.66 24.10 65.82
CA MET A 1 27.04 24.13 64.47
C MET A 1 27.68 22.98 63.69
N ASP A 2 26.90 21.89 63.57
CA ASP A 2 27.43 20.69 62.84
C ASP A 2 27.23 20.92 61.35
N GLU A 3 28.35 20.98 60.61
CA GLU A 3 28.37 21.02 59.13
C GLU A 3 27.91 19.63 58.63
N LYS A 4 26.73 19.54 58.11
CA LYS A 4 26.30 18.31 57.33
C LYS A 4 27.05 18.27 56.01
N VAL A 5 28.08 17.42 55.94
CA VAL A 5 28.71 17.04 54.69
C VAL A 5 27.72 16.27 53.86
N PHE A 6 27.24 16.87 52.79
CA PHE A 6 26.47 16.14 51.76
C PHE A 6 27.44 15.37 50.88
N GLU A 7 27.52 14.05 51.08
CA GLU A 7 28.19 13.16 50.13
C GLU A 7 27.48 13.21 48.80
N THR A 8 28.10 13.80 47.79
CA THR A 8 27.61 13.78 46.40
C THR A 8 27.91 12.40 45.81
N THR A 9 26.94 11.51 45.87
CA THR A 9 27.08 10.17 45.22
C THR A 9 26.97 10.37 43.72
N THR A 10 28.09 10.38 43.03
CA THR A 10 28.16 10.38 41.56
C THR A 10 27.75 9.02 41.05
N PHE A 11 26.54 8.87 40.57
CA PHE A 11 26.10 7.65 39.89
C PHE A 11 26.70 7.62 38.49
N ASN A 12 27.83 6.95 38.32
CA ASN A 12 28.32 6.59 36.97
C ASN A 12 27.42 5.50 36.39
N ARG A 13 26.45 5.89 35.59
CA ARG A 13 25.64 4.93 34.84
C ARG A 13 26.40 4.47 33.61
N THR A 14 26.34 3.17 33.37
CA THR A 14 26.98 2.54 32.22
C THR A 14 26.10 2.66 30.98
N LEU A 15 26.69 3.01 29.84
CA LEU A 15 25.98 3.06 28.56
C LEU A 15 25.60 1.65 28.09
N LEU A 16 24.40 1.50 27.55
CA LEU A 16 23.97 0.24 26.92
C LEU A 16 24.62 0.11 25.54
N PRO A 17 25.37 -0.99 25.28
CA PRO A 17 25.85 -1.29 23.96
C PRO A 17 24.65 -1.71 23.09
N VAL A 18 24.43 -1.03 21.96
CA VAL A 18 23.36 -1.33 20.99
C VAL A 18 23.97 -1.36 19.61
N VAL A 19 23.77 -2.46 18.91
CA VAL A 19 24.14 -2.65 17.50
C VAL A 19 22.90 -3.05 16.74
N LEU A 20 22.46 -2.23 15.80
CA LEU A 20 21.43 -2.61 14.85
C LEU A 20 22.06 -3.50 13.76
N ALA A 21 21.42 -4.62 13.47
CA ALA A 21 21.79 -5.50 12.36
C ALA A 21 21.03 -5.12 11.07
N THR A 22 19.97 -4.32 11.22
CA THR A 22 19.17 -3.80 10.11
C THR A 22 19.33 -2.28 10.09
N ASP A 23 19.83 -1.73 8.99
CA ASP A 23 19.75 -0.29 8.74
C ASP A 23 18.31 0.09 8.39
N ILE A 24 17.81 1.16 9.01
CA ILE A 24 16.48 1.70 8.66
C ILE A 24 16.68 2.63 7.46
N PRO A 25 16.18 2.26 6.26
CA PRO A 25 16.38 3.02 5.05
C PRO A 25 15.50 4.29 5.04
N GLU A 26 15.86 5.27 4.26
CA GLU A 26 15.02 6.46 4.04
C GLU A 26 13.72 6.11 3.30
N GLN A 27 13.75 5.07 2.44
CA GLN A 27 12.60 4.59 1.67
C GLN A 27 12.24 3.15 2.07
N LEU A 28 11.02 2.96 2.58
CA LEU A 28 10.49 1.63 2.92
C LEU A 28 9.88 0.95 1.70
N THR A 29 10.02 -0.38 1.66
CA THR A 29 9.40 -1.24 0.64
C THR A 29 8.66 -2.39 1.30
N GLY A 30 7.57 -2.85 0.69
CA GLY A 30 6.76 -3.96 1.18
C GLY A 30 5.84 -3.62 2.36
N ASP A 31 5.08 -4.60 2.79
CA ASP A 31 4.03 -4.44 3.80
C ASP A 31 4.51 -4.68 5.25
N GLU A 32 5.74 -5.15 5.44
CA GLU A 32 6.38 -5.38 6.74
C GLU A 32 7.85 -4.96 6.68
N PHE A 33 8.31 -4.20 7.66
CA PHE A 33 9.73 -3.88 7.86
C PHE A 33 10.26 -4.55 9.12
N VAL A 34 11.40 -5.23 9.01
CA VAL A 34 12.01 -5.96 10.12
C VAL A 34 13.16 -5.17 10.70
N ILE A 35 13.06 -4.81 11.99
CA ILE A 35 14.15 -4.21 12.76
C ILE A 35 14.76 -5.28 13.65
N SER A 36 16.06 -5.47 13.56
CA SER A 36 16.77 -6.45 14.38
C SER A 36 18.13 -5.92 14.86
N GLY A 37 18.64 -6.52 15.90
CA GLY A 37 19.93 -6.13 16.44
C GLY A 37 20.33 -6.92 17.67
N THR A 38 21.37 -6.42 18.34
CA THR A 38 21.90 -6.99 19.57
C THR A 38 22.16 -5.89 20.60
N THR A 39 21.98 -6.24 21.87
CA THR A 39 22.34 -5.45 23.04
C THR A 39 22.72 -6.39 24.19
N SER A 40 22.85 -5.88 25.41
CA SER A 40 23.09 -6.73 26.58
C SER A 40 21.88 -7.61 26.92
N LYS A 41 22.15 -8.74 27.59
CA LYS A 41 21.10 -9.58 28.17
C LYS A 41 20.22 -8.79 29.15
N GLY A 42 18.89 -9.06 29.12
CA GLY A 42 17.93 -8.52 30.08
C GLY A 42 17.68 -7.01 29.92
N VAL A 43 17.84 -6.50 28.70
CA VAL A 43 17.42 -5.15 28.30
C VAL A 43 15.98 -5.21 27.85
N ASP A 44 15.13 -4.32 28.34
CA ASP A 44 13.80 -4.09 27.84
C ASP A 44 13.90 -3.08 26.68
N ILE A 45 13.35 -3.46 25.52
CA ILE A 45 13.39 -2.66 24.30
C ILE A 45 11.96 -2.38 23.88
N GLN A 46 11.60 -1.09 23.83
CA GLN A 46 10.31 -0.64 23.30
C GLN A 46 10.54 -0.09 21.89
N CYS A 47 9.77 -0.58 20.94
CA CYS A 47 9.70 -0.08 19.58
C CYS A 47 8.35 0.63 19.40
N ILE A 48 8.41 1.94 19.15
CA ILE A 48 7.24 2.77 18.87
C ILE A 48 7.39 3.28 17.45
N VAL A 49 6.36 3.11 16.62
CA VAL A 49 6.38 3.61 15.25
C VAL A 49 5.06 4.32 14.96
N GLY A 50 5.16 5.62 14.71
CA GLY A 50 4.05 6.43 14.20
C GLY A 50 4.01 6.40 12.68
N ASN A 51 2.83 6.54 12.10
CA ASN A 51 2.63 6.75 10.66
C ASN A 51 1.70 7.94 10.46
N THR A 52 2.10 8.89 9.62
CA THR A 52 1.30 10.09 9.32
C THR A 52 -0.06 9.77 8.68
N ALA A 53 -0.18 8.64 7.97
CA ALA A 53 -1.45 8.19 7.38
C ALA A 53 -2.37 7.46 8.38
N ALA A 54 -1.86 7.04 9.55
CA ALA A 54 -2.62 6.35 10.59
C ALA A 54 -2.17 6.80 11.99
N PRO A 55 -2.33 8.08 12.34
CA PRO A 55 -1.77 8.66 13.57
C PRO A 55 -2.38 8.06 14.85
N ASP A 56 -3.61 7.59 14.79
CA ASP A 56 -4.35 7.06 15.96
C ASP A 56 -3.99 5.61 16.31
N HIS A 57 -3.20 4.94 15.48
CA HIS A 57 -2.84 3.52 15.64
C HIS A 57 -1.32 3.30 15.54
N PRO A 58 -0.50 3.89 16.44
CA PRO A 58 0.94 3.65 16.42
C PRO A 58 1.24 2.19 16.75
N TYR A 59 2.22 1.63 16.02
CA TYR A 59 2.81 0.36 16.44
C TYR A 59 3.58 0.58 17.75
N ASN A 60 3.34 -0.27 18.74
CA ASN A 60 4.04 -0.18 20.03
C ASN A 60 4.20 -1.59 20.60
N GLU A 61 5.43 -2.07 20.59
CA GLU A 61 5.79 -3.40 21.09
C GLU A 61 7.01 -3.31 22.01
N THR A 62 7.01 -4.13 23.07
CA THR A 62 8.14 -4.23 23.99
C THR A 62 8.63 -5.66 24.03
N VAL A 63 9.93 -5.86 23.84
CA VAL A 63 10.59 -7.14 23.97
C VAL A 63 11.71 -7.06 25.01
N ARG A 64 11.94 -8.16 25.71
CA ARG A 64 13.07 -8.31 26.64
C ARG A 64 14.10 -9.24 26.05
N THR A 65 15.35 -8.79 25.97
CA THR A 65 16.43 -9.60 25.42
C THR A 65 16.75 -10.82 26.30
N ASN A 66 16.92 -11.95 25.64
CA ASN A 66 17.37 -13.20 26.27
C ASN A 66 18.89 -13.26 26.51
N GLY A 67 19.40 -14.46 26.78
CA GLY A 67 20.82 -14.71 27.04
C GLY A 67 21.78 -14.26 25.93
N THR A 68 21.32 -14.20 24.67
CA THR A 68 22.12 -13.81 23.51
C THR A 68 22.07 -12.31 23.23
N GLY A 69 21.21 -11.56 23.91
CA GLY A 69 21.03 -10.12 23.69
C GLY A 69 20.36 -9.76 22.35
N LYS A 70 19.89 -10.73 21.58
CA LYS A 70 19.23 -10.48 20.28
C LYS A 70 17.81 -9.99 20.46
N PHE A 71 17.38 -9.11 19.55
CA PHE A 71 15.99 -8.64 19.45
C PHE A 71 15.55 -8.56 17.98
N LYS A 72 14.23 -8.57 17.79
CA LYS A 72 13.61 -8.45 16.47
C LYS A 72 12.19 -7.89 16.63
N PHE A 73 11.84 -6.91 15.80
CA PHE A 73 10.50 -6.35 15.64
C PHE A 73 10.04 -6.52 14.20
N LYS A 74 8.76 -6.74 14.00
CA LYS A 74 8.09 -6.80 12.70
C LYS A 74 7.09 -5.67 12.63
N VAL A 75 7.48 -4.59 12.01
CA VAL A 75 6.68 -3.36 11.92
C VAL A 75 5.82 -3.41 10.66
N PRO A 76 4.47 -3.29 10.77
CA PRO A 76 3.61 -3.16 9.61
C PRO A 76 3.90 -1.87 8.86
N THR A 77 4.15 -1.96 7.55
CA THR A 77 4.45 -0.82 6.67
C THR A 77 3.59 -0.80 5.41
N ALA A 78 2.41 -1.43 5.48
CA ALA A 78 1.50 -1.54 4.34
C ALA A 78 0.86 -0.21 3.92
N ALA A 79 0.75 0.78 4.81
CA ALA A 79 0.19 2.09 4.51
C ALA A 79 1.25 3.02 3.93
N GLU A 80 0.85 3.88 3.00
CA GLU A 80 1.67 4.99 2.53
C GLU A 80 1.85 6.03 3.63
N GLY A 81 2.95 6.79 3.61
CA GLY A 81 3.19 7.88 4.56
C GLY A 81 4.60 7.90 5.15
N THR A 82 4.81 8.82 6.08
CA THR A 82 6.05 8.93 6.84
C THR A 82 5.97 8.12 8.12
N TYR A 83 6.97 7.32 8.37
CA TYR A 83 7.11 6.45 9.54
C TYR A 83 8.21 7.00 10.46
N ASP A 84 7.85 7.33 11.68
CA ASP A 84 8.77 7.79 12.72
C ASP A 84 9.03 6.66 13.72
N PHE A 85 10.21 6.09 13.64
CA PHE A 85 10.67 4.98 14.50
C PHE A 85 11.34 5.51 15.75
N THR A 86 10.93 5.04 16.91
CA THR A 86 11.60 5.27 18.19
C THR A 86 11.89 3.93 18.86
N LEU A 87 13.17 3.63 19.08
CA LEU A 87 13.63 2.49 19.85
C LEU A 87 14.17 2.97 21.20
N VAL A 88 13.59 2.47 22.28
CA VAL A 88 13.99 2.82 23.65
C VAL A 88 14.55 1.59 24.35
N PHE A 89 15.81 1.64 24.72
CA PHE A 89 16.52 0.56 25.43
C PHE A 89 16.67 0.93 26.89
N SER A 90 16.15 0.10 27.79
CA SER A 90 16.21 0.33 29.23
C SER A 90 16.65 -0.91 30.00
N LYS A 91 17.46 -0.69 31.04
CA LYS A 91 17.91 -1.71 31.97
C LYS A 91 18.27 -1.06 33.30
N LYS A 92 17.98 -1.75 34.42
CA LYS A 92 18.34 -1.27 35.75
C LYS A 92 19.84 -0.98 35.85
N ASN A 93 20.21 0.17 36.42
CA ASN A 93 21.58 0.68 36.59
C ASN A 93 22.32 1.05 35.29
N TYR A 94 21.59 1.22 34.18
CA TYR A 94 22.14 1.73 32.93
C TYR A 94 21.39 3.00 32.52
N ASP A 95 22.03 3.82 31.70
CA ASP A 95 21.35 4.94 31.04
C ASP A 95 20.41 4.42 29.97
N THR A 96 19.22 4.99 29.91
CA THR A 96 18.26 4.71 28.83
C THR A 96 18.81 5.24 27.52
N LYS A 97 18.91 4.37 26.51
CA LYS A 97 19.31 4.77 25.16
C LYS A 97 18.08 4.87 24.27
N ARG A 98 17.99 5.98 23.53
CA ARG A 98 16.93 6.21 22.55
C ARG A 98 17.57 6.37 21.16
N LEU A 99 17.00 5.69 20.18
CA LEU A 99 17.34 5.86 18.77
C LEU A 99 16.08 6.27 18.02
N THR A 100 16.18 7.26 17.15
CA THR A 100 15.06 7.75 16.32
C THR A 100 15.47 7.75 14.86
N TYR A 101 14.53 7.34 14.01
CA TYR A 101 14.71 7.29 12.56
C TYR A 101 13.40 7.68 11.89
N THR A 102 13.50 8.28 10.73
CA THR A 102 12.35 8.58 9.88
C THR A 102 12.54 7.90 8.53
N ALA A 103 11.49 7.28 8.02
CA ALA A 103 11.46 6.65 6.71
C ALA A 103 10.15 6.95 6.00
N VAL A 104 10.14 6.95 4.67
CA VAL A 104 8.97 7.21 3.86
C VAL A 104 8.54 5.92 3.15
N ARG A 105 7.25 5.65 3.13
CA ARG A 105 6.64 4.59 2.33
C ARG A 105 5.79 5.21 1.23
N THR A 106 6.22 5.03 -0.01
CA THR A 106 5.44 5.38 -1.20
C THR A 106 5.01 4.10 -1.88
N LEU A 107 3.74 3.96 -2.18
CA LEU A 107 3.23 2.82 -2.93
C LEU A 107 3.55 2.99 -4.42
N SER A 108 4.01 1.93 -5.05
CA SER A 108 4.12 1.89 -6.51
C SER A 108 2.74 1.84 -7.16
N GLU A 109 2.63 2.24 -8.43
CA GLU A 109 1.38 2.15 -9.19
C GLU A 109 0.83 0.70 -9.19
N GLN A 110 1.71 -0.30 -9.25
CA GLN A 110 1.35 -1.71 -9.18
C GLN A 110 0.78 -2.12 -7.82
N GLU A 111 1.34 -1.61 -6.72
CA GLU A 111 0.82 -1.88 -5.37
C GLU A 111 -0.52 -1.19 -5.13
N ILE A 112 -0.70 0.05 -5.63
CA ILE A 112 -1.98 0.76 -5.61
C ILE A 112 -3.02 -0.03 -6.39
N ALA A 113 -2.69 -0.46 -7.60
CA ALA A 113 -3.55 -1.30 -8.43
C ALA A 113 -3.90 -2.61 -7.72
N ALA A 114 -2.93 -3.34 -7.17
CA ALA A 114 -3.15 -4.60 -6.47
C ALA A 114 -4.07 -4.43 -5.25
N LYS A 115 -3.89 -3.38 -4.45
CA LYS A 115 -4.75 -3.08 -3.28
C LYS A 115 -6.19 -2.72 -3.71
N SER A 116 -6.34 -1.97 -4.78
CA SER A 116 -7.64 -1.61 -5.35
C SER A 116 -8.36 -2.83 -5.93
N THR A 117 -7.62 -3.72 -6.58
CA THR A 117 -8.16 -4.92 -7.25
C THR A 117 -8.52 -6.05 -6.28
N ALA A 118 -7.95 -6.09 -5.07
CA ALA A 118 -8.27 -7.09 -4.05
C ALA A 118 -9.75 -7.13 -3.65
N LYS A 119 -10.48 -6.03 -3.87
CA LYS A 119 -11.92 -5.88 -3.58
C LYS A 119 -12.78 -5.83 -4.84
N ALA A 120 -12.19 -6.08 -6.03
CA ALA A 120 -12.90 -5.96 -7.29
C ALA A 120 -14.03 -6.97 -7.40
N ILE A 121 -15.20 -6.50 -7.82
CA ILE A 121 -16.39 -7.33 -8.07
C ILE A 121 -16.51 -7.63 -9.55
N HIS A 122 -17.31 -8.64 -9.88
CA HIS A 122 -17.54 -9.12 -11.27
C HIS A 122 -19.04 -9.31 -11.54
N PRO A 123 -19.83 -8.22 -11.65
CA PRO A 123 -21.23 -8.36 -12.05
C PRO A 123 -21.32 -8.82 -13.51
N GLY A 124 -22.30 -9.67 -13.82
CA GLY A 124 -22.58 -10.02 -15.23
C GLY A 124 -23.00 -8.80 -16.03
N TYR A 125 -22.66 -8.73 -17.33
CA TYR A 125 -22.88 -7.57 -18.21
C TYR A 125 -24.33 -7.07 -18.20
N ALA A 126 -25.31 -7.98 -18.31
CA ALA A 126 -26.72 -7.59 -18.29
C ALA A 126 -27.14 -6.93 -16.96
N THR A 127 -26.59 -7.39 -15.85
CA THR A 127 -26.84 -6.82 -14.51
C THR A 127 -26.16 -5.46 -14.38
N LEU A 128 -24.91 -5.35 -14.82
CA LEU A 128 -24.15 -4.11 -14.86
C LEU A 128 -24.91 -3.05 -15.66
N ASN A 129 -25.27 -3.35 -16.91
CA ASN A 129 -25.92 -2.41 -17.79
C ASN A 129 -27.29 -1.92 -17.28
N LYS A 130 -28.05 -2.84 -16.63
CA LYS A 130 -29.37 -2.51 -16.07
C LYS A 130 -29.30 -1.67 -14.80
N LYS A 131 -28.23 -1.80 -14.01
CA LYS A 131 -28.09 -1.16 -12.69
C LYS A 131 -26.79 -0.34 -12.58
N LEU A 132 -26.34 0.26 -13.68
CA LEU A 132 -25.04 0.89 -13.78
C LEU A 132 -24.78 1.91 -12.67
N GLU A 133 -25.78 2.74 -12.37
CA GLU A 133 -25.67 3.78 -11.33
C GLU A 133 -25.35 3.23 -9.93
N THR A 134 -25.81 2.00 -9.63
CA THR A 134 -25.51 1.38 -8.32
C THR A 134 -24.07 0.91 -8.20
N TYR A 135 -23.35 0.90 -9.30
CA TYR A 135 -21.95 0.44 -9.38
C TYR A 135 -20.95 1.58 -9.51
N ILE A 136 -21.40 2.82 -9.67
CA ILE A 136 -20.48 3.97 -9.76
C ILE A 136 -19.59 4.04 -8.52
N GLY A 137 -18.29 4.25 -8.73
CA GLY A 137 -17.27 4.27 -7.69
C GLY A 137 -16.77 2.89 -7.23
N GLN A 138 -17.35 1.78 -7.72
CA GLN A 138 -16.91 0.44 -7.35
C GLN A 138 -15.84 -0.07 -8.32
N THR A 139 -14.82 -0.74 -7.77
CA THR A 139 -13.80 -1.42 -8.57
C THR A 139 -14.33 -2.73 -9.11
N MET A 140 -14.17 -2.92 -10.41
CA MET A 140 -14.61 -4.11 -11.13
C MET A 140 -13.48 -4.78 -11.88
N VAL A 141 -13.66 -6.07 -12.16
CA VAL A 141 -12.71 -6.87 -12.94
C VAL A 141 -13.46 -7.66 -14.01
N TYR A 142 -12.91 -7.67 -15.22
CA TYR A 142 -13.46 -8.46 -16.33
C TYR A 142 -12.35 -9.16 -17.10
N LYS A 143 -12.62 -10.39 -17.52
CA LYS A 143 -11.84 -11.05 -18.57
C LYS A 143 -12.43 -10.60 -19.90
N ALA A 144 -11.70 -9.80 -20.67
CA ALA A 144 -12.19 -9.15 -21.86
C ALA A 144 -11.20 -9.24 -23.02
N TYR A 145 -11.70 -9.13 -24.23
CA TYR A 145 -10.91 -8.95 -25.45
C TYR A 145 -10.71 -7.46 -25.70
N ILE A 146 -9.50 -7.01 -25.94
CA ILE A 146 -9.23 -5.64 -26.35
C ILE A 146 -9.67 -5.47 -27.81
N VAL A 147 -10.60 -4.56 -28.06
CA VAL A 147 -11.09 -4.29 -29.40
C VAL A 147 -10.30 -3.16 -30.04
N SER A 148 -10.13 -2.04 -29.33
CA SER A 148 -9.27 -0.94 -29.75
C SER A 148 -8.64 -0.24 -28.56
N VAL A 149 -7.52 0.44 -28.83
CA VAL A 149 -6.84 1.36 -27.91
C VAL A 149 -6.55 2.61 -28.71
N GLU A 150 -7.20 3.71 -28.37
CA GLU A 150 -7.14 4.95 -29.14
C GLU A 150 -6.73 6.11 -28.23
N GLN A 151 -5.83 6.94 -28.72
CA GLN A 151 -5.46 8.17 -28.03
C GLN A 151 -6.45 9.27 -28.42
N ASN A 152 -7.02 9.95 -27.42
CA ASN A 152 -7.90 11.09 -27.60
C ASN A 152 -7.39 12.24 -26.73
N ASP A 153 -6.80 13.25 -27.39
CA ASP A 153 -6.08 14.35 -26.74
C ASP A 153 -4.96 13.84 -25.77
N GLU A 154 -5.13 14.06 -24.47
CA GLU A 154 -4.16 13.65 -23.44
C GLU A 154 -4.48 12.27 -22.83
N ASP A 155 -5.68 11.72 -23.11
CA ASP A 155 -6.17 10.47 -22.53
C ASP A 155 -6.21 9.34 -23.56
N TRP A 156 -6.27 8.10 -23.07
CA TRP A 156 -6.42 6.91 -23.89
C TRP A 156 -7.79 6.27 -23.65
N ILE A 157 -8.45 5.85 -24.70
CA ILE A 157 -9.73 5.13 -24.64
C ILE A 157 -9.48 3.69 -25.07
N ILE A 158 -9.78 2.75 -24.16
CA ILE A 158 -9.72 1.33 -24.41
C ILE A 158 -11.16 0.85 -24.60
N THR A 159 -11.45 0.29 -25.76
CA THR A 159 -12.69 -0.45 -26.00
C THR A 159 -12.41 -1.93 -25.82
N ALA A 160 -13.13 -2.56 -24.89
CA ALA A 160 -13.02 -3.98 -24.60
C ALA A 160 -14.38 -4.69 -24.77
N ALA A 161 -14.37 -5.98 -25.05
CA ALA A 161 -15.57 -6.78 -25.19
C ALA A 161 -15.49 -8.05 -24.35
N LEU A 162 -16.59 -8.42 -23.69
CA LEU A 162 -16.63 -9.62 -22.86
C LEU A 162 -16.81 -10.89 -23.68
N LYS A 163 -17.30 -10.78 -24.92
CA LYS A 163 -17.54 -11.91 -25.80
C LYS A 163 -16.94 -11.71 -27.18
N LYS A 164 -16.39 -12.75 -27.74
CA LYS A 164 -15.92 -12.84 -29.11
C LYS A 164 -16.51 -14.11 -29.76
N ASN A 165 -17.17 -13.96 -30.89
CA ASN A 165 -17.74 -15.07 -31.64
C ASN A 165 -17.47 -14.91 -33.15
N LYS A 166 -17.99 -15.81 -34.00
CA LYS A 166 -17.78 -15.77 -35.45
C LYS A 166 -18.35 -14.51 -36.14
N LYS A 167 -19.25 -13.78 -35.47
CA LYS A 167 -19.89 -12.55 -35.99
C LYS A 167 -19.20 -11.28 -35.50
N GLY A 168 -18.22 -11.39 -34.57
CA GLY A 168 -17.50 -10.24 -34.01
C GLY A 168 -17.57 -10.21 -32.49
N TYR A 169 -17.45 -9.02 -31.96
CA TYR A 169 -17.44 -8.72 -30.53
C TYR A 169 -18.81 -8.31 -30.02
N SER A 170 -19.07 -8.57 -28.73
CA SER A 170 -20.28 -8.10 -28.03
C SER A 170 -20.04 -7.88 -26.54
N ASP A 171 -21.01 -7.22 -25.87
CA ASP A 171 -20.92 -6.85 -24.46
C ASP A 171 -19.73 -5.91 -24.21
N PHE A 172 -19.79 -4.72 -24.84
CA PHE A 172 -18.68 -3.77 -24.82
C PHE A 172 -18.57 -3.01 -23.52
N LEU A 173 -17.33 -2.74 -23.10
CA LEU A 173 -16.92 -1.92 -21.99
C LEU A 173 -15.94 -0.86 -22.50
N VAL A 174 -15.96 0.33 -21.92
CA VAL A 174 -15.03 1.42 -22.26
C VAL A 174 -14.22 1.78 -21.03
N PHE A 175 -12.90 1.94 -21.21
CA PHE A 175 -12.01 2.35 -20.13
C PHE A 175 -11.22 3.59 -20.55
N ASP A 176 -11.17 4.58 -19.65
CA ASP A 176 -10.36 5.79 -19.80
C ASP A 176 -9.03 5.58 -19.07
N ALA A 177 -7.91 5.68 -19.78
CA ALA A 177 -6.58 5.59 -19.21
C ALA A 177 -5.82 6.91 -19.35
N LYS A 178 -5.16 7.37 -18.29
CA LYS A 178 -4.36 8.61 -18.28
C LYS A 178 -2.99 8.47 -18.95
N LYS A 179 -2.55 7.25 -19.18
CA LYS A 179 -1.28 6.91 -19.83
C LYS A 179 -1.53 5.78 -20.82
N ASP A 180 -0.60 5.60 -21.79
CA ASP A 180 -0.63 4.46 -22.69
C ASP A 180 -0.71 3.15 -21.89
N PRO A 181 -1.82 2.39 -22.02
CA PRO A 181 -2.01 1.15 -21.28
C PRO A 181 -1.16 -0.01 -21.81
N VAL A 182 -0.44 0.18 -22.92
CA VAL A 182 0.40 -0.83 -23.57
C VAL A 182 -0.35 -2.15 -23.85
N LEU A 183 -1.60 -2.04 -24.29
CA LEU A 183 -2.46 -3.18 -24.63
C LEU A 183 -2.53 -3.37 -26.13
N MET A 184 -2.59 -4.64 -26.58
CA MET A 184 -2.71 -4.96 -27.99
C MET A 184 -4.16 -5.34 -28.35
N ALA A 185 -4.65 -4.84 -29.47
CA ALA A 185 -5.94 -5.26 -30.03
C ALA A 185 -5.95 -6.78 -30.24
N ASP A 186 -7.13 -7.38 -30.17
CA ASP A 186 -7.40 -8.83 -30.23
C ASP A 186 -6.81 -9.67 -29.09
N SER A 187 -6.03 -9.09 -28.16
CA SER A 187 -5.56 -9.78 -26.97
C SER A 187 -6.71 -10.02 -25.98
N GLN A 188 -6.62 -11.09 -25.21
CA GLN A 188 -7.51 -11.34 -24.08
C GLN A 188 -6.76 -11.06 -22.78
N VAL A 189 -7.29 -10.14 -21.98
CA VAL A 189 -6.69 -9.70 -20.73
C VAL A 189 -7.73 -9.76 -19.59
N LYS A 190 -7.24 -9.74 -18.38
CA LYS A 190 -8.05 -9.46 -17.21
C LYS A 190 -7.86 -7.99 -16.85
N ILE A 191 -8.90 -7.19 -17.09
CA ILE A 191 -8.85 -5.72 -16.98
C ILE A 191 -9.64 -5.25 -15.77
N TYR A 192 -9.08 -4.28 -15.06
CA TYR A 192 -9.65 -3.69 -13.84
C TYR A 192 -9.93 -2.21 -14.05
N GLY A 193 -11.06 -1.75 -13.53
CA GLY A 193 -11.44 -0.34 -13.57
C GLY A 193 -12.45 0.04 -12.51
N ILE A 194 -12.53 1.33 -12.23
CA ILE A 194 -13.58 1.91 -11.38
C ILE A 194 -14.73 2.33 -12.27
N CYS A 195 -15.94 1.87 -11.99
CA CYS A 195 -17.11 2.27 -12.75
C CYS A 195 -17.38 3.78 -12.56
N ILE A 196 -17.43 4.53 -13.67
CA ILE A 196 -17.68 5.99 -13.67
C ILE A 196 -18.96 6.37 -14.41
N GLY A 197 -19.72 5.41 -14.92
CA GLY A 197 -20.99 5.66 -15.59
C GLY A 197 -21.10 5.02 -16.96
N SER A 198 -21.64 5.71 -17.96
CA SER A 198 -21.83 5.24 -19.32
C SER A 198 -21.06 6.08 -20.34
N TYR A 199 -20.68 5.46 -21.43
CA TYR A 199 -20.08 6.06 -22.61
C TYR A 199 -21.09 6.03 -23.76
N PRO A 200 -21.54 7.19 -24.27
CA PRO A 200 -22.51 7.24 -25.38
C PRO A 200 -21.82 6.83 -26.69
N VAL A 201 -22.50 6.00 -27.49
CA VAL A 201 -22.04 5.59 -28.81
C VAL A 201 -23.15 5.80 -29.81
N GLN A 202 -22.84 6.55 -30.85
CA GLN A 202 -23.73 6.73 -31.97
C GLN A 202 -23.48 5.66 -33.03
N SER A 203 -24.51 4.98 -33.47
CA SER A 203 -24.43 3.99 -34.53
C SER A 203 -25.58 4.19 -35.54
N GLU A 204 -25.45 3.58 -36.73
CA GLU A 204 -26.51 3.57 -37.73
C GLU A 204 -27.79 2.89 -37.24
N GLU A 205 -27.72 2.04 -36.24
CA GLU A 205 -28.83 1.32 -35.62
C GLU A 205 -29.49 2.12 -34.47
N GLY A 206 -28.96 3.29 -34.14
CA GLY A 206 -29.43 4.19 -33.07
C GLY A 206 -28.41 4.45 -31.98
N ASP A 207 -28.76 5.34 -31.06
CA ASP A 207 -27.93 5.69 -29.93
C ASP A 207 -27.90 4.53 -28.91
N THR A 208 -26.72 4.15 -28.52
CA THR A 208 -26.49 3.16 -27.46
C THR A 208 -25.46 3.67 -26.44
N SER A 209 -25.31 3.01 -25.33
CA SER A 209 -24.26 3.36 -24.36
C SER A 209 -23.61 2.11 -23.79
N TYR A 210 -22.33 2.22 -23.51
CA TYR A 210 -21.55 1.15 -22.90
C TYR A 210 -21.14 1.55 -21.47
N PRO A 211 -21.02 0.59 -20.53
CA PRO A 211 -20.44 0.84 -19.22
C PRO A 211 -19.04 1.43 -19.36
N ARG A 212 -18.77 2.52 -18.62
CA ARG A 212 -17.53 3.30 -18.65
C ARG A 212 -16.79 3.18 -17.33
N PHE A 213 -15.48 3.03 -17.42
CA PHE A 213 -14.59 2.82 -16.29
C PHE A 213 -13.38 3.74 -16.38
N GLU A 214 -12.88 4.17 -15.24
CA GLU A 214 -11.51 4.64 -15.11
C GLU A 214 -10.58 3.40 -15.07
N TYR A 215 -9.63 3.31 -16.00
CA TYR A 215 -8.68 2.21 -16.09
C TYR A 215 -7.73 2.21 -14.91
N LEU A 216 -7.53 1.05 -14.27
CA LEU A 216 -6.57 0.87 -13.19
C LEU A 216 -5.37 0.03 -13.63
N TYR A 217 -5.64 -1.16 -14.20
CA TYR A 217 -4.61 -2.15 -14.49
C TYR A 217 -5.16 -3.26 -15.39
N ALA A 218 -4.26 -3.95 -16.13
CA ALA A 218 -4.57 -5.20 -16.84
C ALA A 218 -3.45 -6.22 -16.68
N GLU A 219 -3.82 -7.53 -16.66
CA GLU A 219 -2.93 -8.69 -16.58
C GLU A 219 -3.34 -9.81 -17.56
#